data_53f920d75f234ec08f749c32be575539
#
_entry.id   53f920d75f234ec08f749c32be575539
#
_cell.length_a   1.000
_cell.length_b   1.000
_cell.length_c   1.000
_cell.angle_alpha   90.00
_cell.angle_beta   90.00
_cell.angle_gamma   90.00
#
_symmetry.space_group_name_H-M   'P 1'
#
loop_
_entity.id
_entity.type
_entity.pdbx_description
1 polymer ?
#
loop_
_entity_poly.entity_id
_entity_poly.type
_entity_poly.pdbx_seq_one_letter_code
_entity_poly.pdbx_strand_id
1 'polypeptide(L)'
;MKNIFIASVCLIGLLIVGACNKSSQLGADLFDSSKLDLKFSDNLITITAETENPDSVVALNLASANPTSLSLLPLGKMYDPVFGVTDARIFANFSYGAAALALDGATTYVLDDIRVVMAYNGADTYGDTMAQQKIGFYRLDASESLTGDNLSLYTNKKYKSQTTPLGSLTFTPTPTTRIRVNDSVSLRPHISFKLDSTFGKALLDTAVHSTYNAFGGNISKYFRGFEIRSEQTTNALLSFNVSDDSSGIYLYYHKQGDTAKLSKLFRFTTTTYPYFNHNYAVGSINKFFNGKKTASGDSLMFVQGMAGANVKFEFPDLKKQLGTAAVNRAELEFTVLEDSTDKYLPIERFILTTATGAPVNDLQRNSSSVLAEYGGTIVTEAGNVRRYKCNISQHLQDMLYGRAGTVLYLLPDNGRGAIPNKQGTTRRVVLYGTKHSKYPAKLNLYYTKP
;
A
#
# COMPACT_ATOMS: atom_id res chain seq x y z
N MET A 1 -54.49 -40.40 25.46
CA MET A 1 -54.18 -39.21 24.71
C MET A 1 -52.66 -38.92 24.62
N LYS A 2 -51.84 -39.18 25.64
CA LYS A 2 -50.39 -38.90 25.62
C LYS A 2 -49.61 -39.76 24.60
N ASN A 3 -50.01 -41.02 24.40
CA ASN A 3 -49.31 -41.96 23.50
C ASN A 3 -49.63 -41.71 22.00
N ILE A 4 -50.78 -41.12 21.69
CA ILE A 4 -51.16 -40.77 20.31
C ILE A 4 -50.37 -39.49 19.86
N PHE A 5 -50.14 -38.59 20.79
CA PHE A 5 -49.38 -37.38 20.51
C PHE A 5 -47.86 -37.63 20.19
N ILE A 6 -47.28 -38.60 20.94
CA ILE A 6 -45.87 -39.02 20.71
C ILE A 6 -45.74 -39.76 19.37
N ALA A 7 -46.71 -40.61 19.02
CA ALA A 7 -46.68 -41.30 17.72
C ALA A 7 -46.84 -40.34 16.54
N SER A 8 -47.69 -39.29 16.66
CA SER A 8 -47.85 -38.26 15.63
C SER A 8 -46.59 -37.41 15.45
N VAL A 9 -45.90 -37.04 16.55
CA VAL A 9 -44.66 -36.26 16.49
C VAL A 9 -43.51 -37.09 15.87
N CYS A 10 -43.40 -38.38 16.18
CA CYS A 10 -42.43 -39.27 15.55
C CYS A 10 -42.72 -39.50 14.06
N LEU A 11 -43.99 -39.57 13.63
CA LEU A 11 -44.35 -39.72 12.23
C LEU A 11 -44.05 -38.47 11.41
N ILE A 12 -44.29 -37.28 11.98
CA ILE A 12 -43.93 -35.99 11.35
C ILE A 12 -42.40 -35.82 11.28
N GLY A 13 -41.67 -36.24 12.31
CA GLY A 13 -40.22 -36.24 12.32
C GLY A 13 -39.60 -37.14 11.24
N LEU A 14 -40.17 -38.31 10.97
CA LEU A 14 -39.73 -39.22 9.91
C LEU A 14 -40.04 -38.69 8.49
N LEU A 15 -41.08 -37.90 8.31
CA LEU A 15 -41.40 -37.28 7.02
C LEU A 15 -40.49 -36.11 6.66
N ILE A 16 -39.90 -35.43 7.66
CA ILE A 16 -38.97 -34.31 7.45
C ILE A 16 -37.59 -34.81 7.06
N VAL A 17 -37.15 -35.98 7.52
CA VAL A 17 -35.83 -36.53 7.19
C VAL A 17 -35.79 -37.14 5.78
N GLY A 18 -36.95 -37.51 5.21
CA GLY A 18 -37.06 -38.05 3.84
C GLY A 18 -37.11 -36.99 2.73
N ALA A 19 -37.30 -35.71 3.08
CA ALA A 19 -37.49 -34.64 2.09
C ALA A 19 -36.18 -33.94 1.66
N CYS A 20 -35.04 -34.22 2.28
CA CYS A 20 -33.76 -33.51 2.01
C CYS A 20 -32.79 -34.25 1.06
N ASN A 21 -33.24 -35.31 0.33
CA ASN A 21 -32.32 -36.08 -0.53
C ASN A 21 -32.69 -36.11 -2.03
N LYS A 22 -33.41 -35.08 -2.50
CA LYS A 22 -33.41 -34.76 -3.94
C LYS A 22 -33.01 -33.30 -4.09
N SER A 23 -31.69 -33.05 -4.22
CA SER A 23 -31.27 -31.88 -4.95
C SER A 23 -32.04 -31.88 -6.25
N SER A 24 -32.84 -30.84 -6.46
CA SER A 24 -33.66 -30.65 -7.65
C SER A 24 -32.77 -30.77 -8.88
N GLN A 25 -32.81 -31.92 -9.52
CA GLN A 25 -32.32 -32.13 -10.89
C GLN A 25 -33.25 -31.47 -11.93
N LEU A 26 -34.05 -30.48 -11.54
CA LEU A 26 -34.83 -29.68 -12.47
C LEU A 26 -33.85 -28.85 -13.32
N GLY A 27 -33.52 -29.37 -14.47
CA GLY A 27 -32.62 -28.79 -15.43
C GLY A 27 -31.40 -29.67 -15.80
N ALA A 28 -31.05 -30.67 -15.01
CA ALA A 28 -30.00 -31.61 -15.36
C ALA A 28 -30.35 -32.51 -16.56
N ASP A 29 -31.64 -32.84 -16.70
CA ASP A 29 -32.16 -33.64 -17.82
C ASP A 29 -32.39 -32.82 -19.11
N LEU A 30 -32.30 -31.51 -19.04
CA LEU A 30 -32.35 -30.61 -20.22
C LEU A 30 -31.02 -30.50 -20.96
N PHE A 31 -29.91 -30.88 -20.32
CA PHE A 31 -28.61 -30.96 -20.93
C PHE A 31 -28.21 -32.40 -21.01
N ASP A 32 -28.14 -32.93 -22.23
CA ASP A 32 -27.52 -34.22 -22.50
C ASP A 32 -26.12 -34.20 -21.85
N SER A 33 -25.96 -34.87 -20.69
CA SER A 33 -24.74 -34.90 -19.90
C SER A 33 -23.52 -35.43 -20.69
N SER A 34 -23.76 -36.04 -21.84
CA SER A 34 -22.73 -36.46 -22.78
C SER A 34 -22.14 -35.33 -23.63
N LYS A 35 -22.72 -34.11 -23.59
CA LYS A 35 -22.27 -32.97 -24.43
C LYS A 35 -21.51 -31.88 -23.68
N LEU A 36 -21.47 -31.87 -22.35
CA LEU A 36 -20.73 -30.93 -21.54
C LEU A 36 -19.45 -31.59 -21.02
N ASP A 37 -18.42 -31.60 -21.86
CA ASP A 37 -17.11 -32.17 -21.49
C ASP A 37 -16.29 -31.10 -20.70
N LEU A 38 -16.55 -31.05 -19.38
CA LEU A 38 -15.78 -30.21 -18.46
C LEU A 38 -14.37 -30.76 -18.33
N LYS A 39 -13.38 -29.98 -18.77
CA LYS A 39 -11.96 -30.33 -18.71
C LYS A 39 -11.23 -29.48 -17.69
N PHE A 40 -10.20 -30.06 -17.08
CA PHE A 40 -9.23 -29.39 -16.25
C PHE A 40 -7.85 -29.47 -16.89
N SER A 41 -7.10 -28.37 -16.83
CA SER A 41 -5.67 -28.35 -17.17
C SER A 41 -4.94 -27.22 -16.42
N ASP A 42 -3.73 -27.46 -16.00
CA ASP A 42 -2.83 -26.48 -15.40
C ASP A 42 -1.60 -26.17 -16.27
N ASN A 43 -1.55 -26.75 -17.48
CA ASN A 43 -0.45 -26.60 -18.42
C ASN A 43 -0.89 -26.37 -19.89
N LEU A 44 -2.21 -26.22 -20.16
CA LEU A 44 -2.73 -25.98 -21.50
C LEU A 44 -2.33 -24.60 -22.04
N ILE A 45 -2.35 -23.59 -21.18
CA ILE A 45 -2.09 -22.20 -21.55
C ILE A 45 -0.64 -21.84 -21.24
N THR A 46 0.07 -21.40 -22.26
CA THR A 46 1.41 -20.84 -22.09
C THR A 46 1.31 -19.46 -21.45
N ILE A 47 2.01 -19.29 -20.34
CA ILE A 47 2.14 -18.03 -19.64
C ILE A 47 3.61 -17.67 -19.58
N THR A 48 3.94 -16.43 -19.93
CA THR A 48 5.26 -15.86 -19.64
C THR A 48 5.15 -14.85 -18.53
N ALA A 49 6.19 -14.73 -17.72
CA ALA A 49 6.27 -13.78 -16.63
C ALA A 49 7.62 -13.07 -16.67
N GLU A 50 7.62 -11.77 -16.48
CA GLU A 50 8.80 -10.92 -16.42
C GLU A 50 8.71 -9.97 -15.23
N THR A 51 9.81 -9.85 -14.47
CA THR A 51 9.90 -8.82 -13.41
C THR A 51 10.24 -7.49 -14.05
N GLU A 52 9.43 -6.47 -13.80
CA GLU A 52 9.63 -5.10 -14.31
C GLU A 52 9.83 -4.10 -13.17
N ASN A 53 10.53 -3.01 -13.46
CA ASN A 53 10.63 -1.85 -12.58
C ASN A 53 9.74 -0.71 -13.13
N PRO A 54 8.64 -0.35 -12.49
CA PRO A 54 7.69 0.65 -12.99
C PRO A 54 8.18 2.10 -12.84
N ASP A 55 9.39 2.35 -12.36
CA ASP A 55 9.99 3.68 -12.10
C ASP A 55 9.20 4.55 -11.11
N SER A 56 7.89 4.68 -11.25
CA SER A 56 7.07 5.54 -10.40
C SER A 56 5.57 5.27 -10.54
N VAL A 57 4.81 5.70 -9.53
CA VAL A 57 3.34 5.76 -9.56
C VAL A 57 2.88 7.15 -9.12
N VAL A 58 1.65 7.51 -9.43
CA VAL A 58 1.06 8.77 -8.94
C VAL A 58 0.99 8.75 -7.41
N ALA A 59 1.69 9.66 -6.77
CA ALA A 59 1.73 9.83 -5.33
C ALA A 59 0.66 10.79 -4.83
N LEU A 60 0.42 11.86 -5.59
CA LEU A 60 -0.53 12.92 -5.28
C LEU A 60 -1.12 13.46 -6.58
N ASN A 61 -2.42 13.56 -6.67
CA ASN A 61 -3.11 14.23 -7.77
C ASN A 61 -4.24 15.10 -7.23
N LEU A 62 -3.99 16.39 -7.09
CA LEU A 62 -4.96 17.40 -6.69
C LEU A 62 -5.61 18.10 -7.89
N ALA A 63 -5.07 17.91 -9.11
CA ALA A 63 -5.61 18.49 -10.34
C ALA A 63 -6.83 17.72 -10.87
N SER A 64 -7.11 16.54 -10.34
CA SER A 64 -8.25 15.70 -10.74
C SER A 64 -9.53 16.16 -10.06
N ALA A 65 -10.68 15.99 -10.74
CA ALA A 65 -12.01 16.15 -10.14
C ALA A 65 -12.22 15.22 -8.92
N ASN A 66 -11.48 14.11 -8.86
CA ASN A 66 -11.40 13.21 -7.71
C ASN A 66 -9.94 13.19 -7.20
N PRO A 67 -9.58 14.08 -6.28
CA PRO A 67 -8.23 14.14 -5.73
C PRO A 67 -7.82 12.81 -5.11
N THR A 68 -6.60 12.36 -5.41
CA THR A 68 -6.05 11.12 -4.88
C THR A 68 -4.69 11.36 -4.26
N SER A 69 -4.39 10.65 -3.18
CA SER A 69 -3.09 10.62 -2.56
C SER A 69 -2.76 9.21 -2.07
N LEU A 70 -1.50 8.82 -2.11
CA LEU A 70 -1.06 7.62 -1.44
C LEU A 70 -1.12 7.82 0.07
N SER A 71 -1.87 6.98 0.75
CA SER A 71 -2.01 7.03 2.21
C SER A 71 -0.82 6.42 2.95
N LEU A 72 -0.01 5.62 2.24
CA LEU A 72 1.19 5.01 2.79
C LEU A 72 2.33 6.04 2.82
N LEU A 73 2.81 6.39 4.00
CA LEU A 73 3.91 7.34 4.21
C LEU A 73 5.06 6.65 4.97
N PRO A 74 5.83 5.79 4.29
CA PRO A 74 7.01 5.18 4.87
C PRO A 74 8.15 6.18 4.94
N LEU A 75 9.01 5.99 5.94
CA LEU A 75 10.21 6.77 6.15
C LEU A 75 11.36 5.85 6.54
N GLY A 76 12.46 5.93 5.82
CA GLY A 76 13.65 5.16 6.12
C GLY A 76 14.50 4.90 4.90
N LYS A 77 15.72 4.44 5.13
CA LYS A 77 16.60 3.93 4.10
C LYS A 77 16.97 2.49 4.45
N MET A 78 16.28 1.55 3.83
CA MET A 78 16.37 0.12 4.16
C MET A 78 17.24 -0.61 3.16
N TYR A 79 18.19 -1.41 3.66
CA TYR A 79 18.92 -2.38 2.85
C TYR A 79 18.28 -3.77 2.96
N ASP A 80 18.02 -4.37 1.82
CA ASP A 80 17.53 -5.75 1.64
C ASP A 80 18.50 -6.50 0.73
N PRO A 81 19.04 -7.67 1.13
CA PRO A 81 20.00 -8.42 0.30
C PRO A 81 19.42 -8.83 -1.07
N VAL A 82 18.11 -9.00 -1.17
CA VAL A 82 17.42 -9.38 -2.40
C VAL A 82 17.06 -8.16 -3.23
N PHE A 83 16.40 -7.16 -2.62
CA PHE A 83 15.85 -5.99 -3.34
C PHE A 83 16.77 -4.76 -3.31
N GLY A 84 17.94 -4.82 -2.67
CA GLY A 84 18.87 -3.71 -2.61
C GLY A 84 18.46 -2.64 -1.62
N VAL A 85 18.65 -1.37 -1.96
CA VAL A 85 18.35 -0.24 -1.07
C VAL A 85 17.08 0.46 -1.49
N THR A 86 16.12 0.57 -0.56
CA THR A 86 14.94 1.42 -0.69
C THR A 86 15.13 2.68 0.17
N ASP A 87 15.05 3.86 -0.44
CA ASP A 87 15.07 5.17 0.22
C ASP A 87 13.66 5.78 0.14
N ALA A 88 12.95 5.75 1.27
CA ALA A 88 11.61 6.29 1.42
C ALA A 88 11.66 7.60 2.23
N ARG A 89 11.05 8.66 1.68
CA ARG A 89 11.02 10.00 2.28
C ARG A 89 9.60 10.54 2.27
N ILE A 90 9.34 11.52 3.13
CA ILE A 90 8.07 12.23 3.16
C ILE A 90 8.33 13.69 2.78
N PHE A 91 7.63 14.17 1.76
CA PHE A 91 7.52 15.58 1.45
C PHE A 91 6.19 16.09 1.99
N ALA A 92 6.21 17.18 2.74
CA ALA A 92 5.04 17.67 3.45
C ALA A 92 4.97 19.19 3.47
N ASN A 93 3.76 19.72 3.57
CA ASN A 93 3.53 21.09 3.95
C ASN A 93 2.57 21.16 5.15
N PHE A 94 2.49 22.32 5.79
CA PHE A 94 1.73 22.52 7.01
C PHE A 94 0.83 23.74 6.91
N SER A 95 -0.28 23.72 7.67
CA SER A 95 -1.21 24.83 7.78
C SER A 95 -1.68 25.02 9.22
N TYR A 96 -2.37 26.12 9.49
CA TYR A 96 -2.91 26.41 10.81
C TYR A 96 -3.96 25.42 11.34
N GLY A 97 -4.51 24.56 10.49
CA GLY A 97 -5.72 23.81 10.83
C GLY A 97 -6.95 24.69 10.88
N ALA A 98 -7.82 24.48 11.87
CA ALA A 98 -9.12 25.13 11.95
C ALA A 98 -9.08 26.64 12.29
N ALA A 99 -8.02 27.14 12.92
CA ALA A 99 -7.88 28.53 13.30
C ALA A 99 -6.47 29.05 13.05
N ALA A 100 -6.34 30.27 12.55
CA ALA A 100 -5.04 30.93 12.42
C ALA A 100 -4.38 31.18 13.79
N LEU A 101 -3.09 31.44 13.77
CA LEU A 101 -2.37 31.92 14.95
C LEU A 101 -2.74 33.41 15.15
N ALA A 102 -3.45 33.70 16.22
CA ALA A 102 -3.84 35.06 16.57
C ALA A 102 -2.69 35.73 17.37
N LEU A 103 -1.87 36.52 16.69
CA LEU A 103 -0.86 37.37 17.32
C LEU A 103 -1.34 38.81 17.31
N ASP A 104 -1.27 39.42 18.47
CA ASP A 104 -1.49 40.88 18.66
C ASP A 104 -0.21 41.62 18.32
N GLY A 105 -0.26 42.52 17.34
CA GLY A 105 0.92 43.27 16.86
C GLY A 105 1.57 44.18 17.89
N ALA A 106 0.86 44.50 18.98
CA ALA A 106 1.37 45.32 20.10
C ALA A 106 2.09 44.46 21.17
N THR A 107 1.96 43.15 21.13
CA THR A 107 2.47 42.24 22.15
C THR A 107 3.71 41.53 21.66
N THR A 108 4.77 41.49 22.49
CA THR A 108 5.94 40.64 22.25
C THR A 108 5.65 39.23 22.74
N TYR A 109 5.88 38.25 21.87
CA TYR A 109 5.76 36.81 22.19
C TYR A 109 7.13 36.18 22.33
N VAL A 110 7.25 35.30 23.32
CA VAL A 110 8.50 34.56 23.63
C VAL A 110 8.29 33.09 23.27
N LEU A 111 9.20 32.52 22.49
CA LEU A 111 9.20 31.10 22.17
C LEU A 111 9.63 30.28 23.39
N ASP A 112 8.83 29.31 23.79
CA ASP A 112 9.17 28.33 24.80
C ASP A 112 9.77 27.06 24.19
N ASP A 113 9.11 26.50 23.17
CA ASP A 113 9.55 25.29 22.46
C ASP A 113 8.90 25.20 21.08
N ILE A 114 9.57 24.54 20.16
CA ILE A 114 8.99 24.12 18.88
C ILE A 114 9.44 22.70 18.56
N ARG A 115 8.48 21.86 18.19
CA ARG A 115 8.74 20.46 17.87
C ARG A 115 7.82 19.91 16.81
N VAL A 116 8.30 18.91 16.08
CA VAL A 116 7.47 18.10 15.22
C VAL A 116 7.06 16.82 15.96
N VAL A 117 5.80 16.43 15.77
CA VAL A 117 5.22 15.18 16.27
C VAL A 117 4.68 14.40 15.09
N MET A 118 4.96 13.10 15.03
CA MET A 118 4.47 12.21 13.99
C MET A 118 3.99 10.90 14.62
N ALA A 119 2.69 10.64 14.53
CA ALA A 119 2.10 9.39 14.99
C ALA A 119 2.50 8.24 14.08
N TYR A 120 2.87 7.09 14.66
CA TYR A 120 3.16 5.90 13.87
C TYR A 120 1.90 5.30 13.24
N ASN A 121 2.06 4.77 12.06
CA ASN A 121 1.22 3.73 11.50
C ASN A 121 1.92 2.37 11.68
N GLY A 122 1.82 1.80 12.88
CA GLY A 122 2.58 0.61 13.25
C GLY A 122 2.32 -0.61 12.37
N ALA A 123 1.13 -0.69 11.78
CA ALA A 123 0.74 -1.80 10.92
C ALA A 123 1.50 -1.84 9.57
N ASP A 124 2.02 -0.70 9.10
CA ASP A 124 2.78 -0.59 7.85
C ASP A 124 4.28 -0.38 8.08
N THR A 125 4.74 -0.47 9.33
CA THR A 125 6.17 -0.52 9.67
C THR A 125 6.73 -1.88 9.26
N TYR A 126 7.93 -1.90 8.67
CA TYR A 126 8.50 -3.07 8.02
C TYR A 126 9.99 -3.26 8.32
N GLY A 127 10.41 -4.50 8.50
CA GLY A 127 11.79 -4.87 8.80
C GLY A 127 12.13 -4.83 10.29
N ASP A 128 13.41 -4.64 10.61
CA ASP A 128 13.93 -4.70 11.98
C ASP A 128 13.74 -3.37 12.72
N THR A 129 12.65 -3.25 13.46
CA THR A 129 12.33 -2.06 14.26
C THR A 129 13.18 -1.91 15.51
N MET A 130 14.01 -2.88 15.87
CA MET A 130 14.94 -2.77 17.00
C MET A 130 16.21 -1.99 16.63
N ALA A 131 16.49 -1.83 15.33
CA ALA A 131 17.62 -1.04 14.86
C ALA A 131 17.41 0.45 15.11
N GLN A 132 18.45 1.09 15.67
CA GLN A 132 18.43 2.55 15.88
C GLN A 132 18.26 3.27 14.55
N GLN A 133 17.41 4.28 14.53
CA GLN A 133 17.11 5.14 13.38
C GLN A 133 17.66 6.54 13.62
N LYS A 134 18.07 7.20 12.52
CA LYS A 134 18.37 8.63 12.54
C LYS A 134 17.62 9.32 11.42
N ILE A 135 16.76 10.27 11.76
CA ILE A 135 15.97 11.05 10.81
C ILE A 135 16.25 12.54 10.95
N GLY A 136 16.11 13.26 9.84
CA GLY A 136 16.22 14.71 9.78
C GLY A 136 14.99 15.36 9.16
N PHE A 137 14.65 16.55 9.63
CA PHE A 137 13.58 17.40 9.16
C PHE A 137 14.17 18.63 8.49
N TYR A 138 13.95 18.79 7.18
CA TYR A 138 14.60 19.78 6.35
C TYR A 138 13.58 20.70 5.71
N ARG A 139 13.87 22.00 5.68
CA ARG A 139 13.11 22.94 4.85
C ARG A 139 13.49 22.74 3.38
N LEU A 140 12.54 22.90 2.47
CA LEU A 140 12.87 22.95 1.05
C LEU A 140 13.74 24.17 0.73
N ASP A 141 14.55 24.06 -0.34
CA ASP A 141 15.34 25.15 -0.86
C ASP A 141 14.44 26.35 -1.24
N ALA A 142 14.99 27.56 -1.21
CA ALA A 142 14.24 28.76 -1.53
C ALA A 142 13.71 28.81 -2.98
N SER A 143 14.34 28.04 -3.89
CA SER A 143 13.88 27.88 -5.28
C SER A 143 12.74 26.90 -5.45
N GLU A 144 12.41 26.11 -4.42
CA GLU A 144 11.40 25.05 -4.46
C GLU A 144 10.14 25.46 -3.70
N SER A 145 9.00 24.89 -4.09
CA SER A 145 7.74 25.07 -3.39
C SER A 145 6.83 23.87 -3.56
N LEU A 146 6.34 23.36 -2.45
CA LEU A 146 5.31 22.32 -2.36
C LEU A 146 3.98 23.02 -2.02
N THR A 147 3.56 23.96 -2.88
CA THR A 147 2.30 24.69 -2.73
C THR A 147 1.59 24.73 -4.08
N GLY A 148 0.26 24.68 -4.06
CA GLY A 148 -0.58 24.77 -5.24
C GLY A 148 -1.79 23.85 -5.17
N ASP A 149 -2.88 24.27 -5.80
CA ASP A 149 -4.15 23.55 -5.77
C ASP A 149 -4.24 22.47 -6.86
N ASN A 150 -3.32 22.49 -7.84
CA ASN A 150 -3.33 21.61 -9.02
C ASN A 150 -2.07 20.73 -9.11
N LEU A 151 -1.53 20.28 -7.97
CA LEU A 151 -0.36 19.43 -7.96
C LEU A 151 -0.67 18.03 -8.46
N SER A 152 0.15 17.55 -9.41
CA SER A 152 0.19 16.14 -9.83
C SER A 152 1.64 15.65 -9.70
N LEU A 153 1.89 14.79 -8.73
CA LEU A 153 3.22 14.35 -8.36
C LEU A 153 3.33 12.84 -8.40
N TYR A 154 4.47 12.35 -8.85
CA TYR A 154 4.83 10.94 -8.85
C TYR A 154 5.77 10.61 -7.69
N THR A 155 5.81 9.35 -7.28
CA THR A 155 6.64 8.87 -6.16
C THR A 155 8.15 9.08 -6.35
N ASN A 156 8.62 9.31 -7.57
CA ASN A 156 10.02 9.63 -7.88
C ASN A 156 10.30 11.14 -7.95
N LYS A 157 9.29 12.00 -7.78
CA LYS A 157 9.49 13.44 -7.75
C LYS A 157 10.16 13.86 -6.44
N LYS A 158 11.36 14.40 -6.55
CA LYS A 158 12.16 14.91 -5.45
C LYS A 158 12.34 16.42 -5.56
N TYR A 159 12.13 17.12 -4.46
CA TYR A 159 12.48 18.55 -4.32
C TYR A 159 13.87 18.70 -3.71
N LYS A 160 14.54 19.81 -4.01
CA LYS A 160 15.76 20.19 -3.30
C LYS A 160 15.43 20.67 -1.91
N SER A 161 16.24 20.27 -0.93
CA SER A 161 16.13 20.69 0.45
C SER A 161 17.40 21.37 0.90
N GLN A 162 17.31 22.20 1.92
CA GLN A 162 18.46 22.78 2.60
C GLN A 162 19.38 21.66 3.13
N THR A 163 20.66 21.93 3.24
CA THR A 163 21.66 20.97 3.71
C THR A 163 21.61 20.77 5.22
N THR A 164 21.27 21.84 5.97
CA THR A 164 21.15 21.83 7.42
C THR A 164 19.72 21.47 7.81
N PRO A 165 19.50 20.43 8.65
CA PRO A 165 18.18 20.11 9.16
C PRO A 165 17.70 21.17 10.14
N LEU A 166 16.40 21.43 10.17
CA LEU A 166 15.75 22.18 11.24
C LEU A 166 15.72 21.41 12.55
N GLY A 167 15.83 20.11 12.49
CA GLY A 167 15.91 19.21 13.63
C GLY A 167 16.22 17.80 13.20
N SER A 168 16.85 17.04 14.09
CA SER A 168 17.18 15.62 13.90
C SER A 168 16.85 14.81 15.12
N LEU A 169 16.56 13.54 14.93
CA LEU A 169 16.31 12.59 16.02
C LEU A 169 17.03 11.27 15.75
N THR A 170 17.81 10.82 16.75
CA THR A 170 18.34 9.47 16.81
C THR A 170 17.56 8.69 17.88
N PHE A 171 16.97 7.55 17.52
CA PHE A 171 16.05 6.82 18.41
C PHE A 171 15.92 5.35 18.02
N THR A 172 15.48 4.53 18.96
CA THR A 172 14.98 3.17 18.69
C THR A 172 13.47 3.25 18.50
N PRO A 173 12.92 2.78 17.37
CA PRO A 173 11.50 2.88 17.10
C PRO A 173 10.64 2.06 18.07
N THR A 174 9.49 2.62 18.44
CA THR A 174 8.46 1.93 19.24
C THR A 174 7.08 2.06 18.59
N PRO A 175 6.88 1.52 17.38
CA PRO A 175 5.72 1.83 16.55
C PRO A 175 4.39 1.32 17.11
N THR A 176 4.43 0.40 18.07
CA THR A 176 3.23 -0.20 18.69
C THR A 176 3.10 0.12 20.18
N THR A 177 4.12 0.71 20.78
CA THR A 177 4.14 0.97 22.24
C THR A 177 3.53 2.33 22.54
N ARG A 178 2.45 2.35 23.32
CA ARG A 178 1.84 3.60 23.77
C ARG A 178 2.77 4.33 24.74
N ILE A 179 2.80 5.65 24.67
CA ILE A 179 3.59 6.51 25.55
C ILE A 179 2.75 6.84 26.78
N ARG A 180 3.18 6.34 27.93
CA ARG A 180 2.51 6.62 29.20
C ARG A 180 2.92 8.00 29.72
N VAL A 181 1.97 8.89 29.91
CA VAL A 181 2.18 10.23 30.47
C VAL A 181 2.02 10.20 31.99
N ASN A 182 0.99 9.50 32.46
CA ASN A 182 0.70 9.26 33.90
C ASN A 182 -0.17 8.00 34.02
N ASP A 183 -0.66 7.69 35.20
CA ASP A 183 -1.45 6.49 35.47
C ASP A 183 -2.78 6.42 34.70
N SER A 184 -3.31 7.55 34.26
CA SER A 184 -4.61 7.66 33.60
C SER A 184 -4.50 8.03 32.12
N VAL A 185 -3.37 8.60 31.66
CA VAL A 185 -3.19 9.13 30.32
C VAL A 185 -2.08 8.39 29.59
N SER A 186 -2.45 7.85 28.44
CA SER A 186 -1.55 7.15 27.55
C SER A 186 -1.77 7.63 26.11
N LEU A 187 -0.72 8.16 25.51
CA LEU A 187 -0.72 8.67 24.12
C LEU A 187 -0.48 7.55 23.13
N ARG A 188 -0.93 7.77 21.90
CA ARG A 188 -0.59 6.89 20.75
C ARG A 188 0.92 6.84 20.54
N PRO A 189 1.46 5.74 20.01
CA PRO A 189 2.86 5.67 19.60
C PRO A 189 3.17 6.79 18.63
N HIS A 190 4.18 7.60 18.92
CA HIS A 190 4.62 8.71 18.07
C HIS A 190 6.10 9.02 18.31
N ILE A 191 6.71 9.74 17.38
CA ILE A 191 7.98 10.40 17.62
C ILE A 191 7.75 11.89 17.85
N SER A 192 8.60 12.49 18.67
CA SER A 192 8.60 13.93 18.92
C SER A 192 10.03 14.42 19.12
N PHE A 193 10.41 15.48 18.39
CA PHE A 193 11.73 16.09 18.55
C PHE A 193 11.71 17.59 18.28
N LYS A 194 12.66 18.29 18.89
CA LYS A 194 12.77 19.75 18.78
C LYS A 194 13.21 20.18 17.40
N LEU A 195 12.69 21.30 16.94
CA LEU A 195 13.14 22.03 15.78
C LEU A 195 13.95 23.26 16.18
N ASP A 196 14.66 23.85 15.22
CA ASP A 196 15.47 25.03 15.42
C ASP A 196 14.66 26.21 15.99
N SER A 197 15.19 26.86 17.04
CA SER A 197 14.50 27.95 17.71
C SER A 197 14.38 29.22 16.85
N THR A 198 15.30 29.44 15.92
CA THR A 198 15.20 30.56 14.97
C THR A 198 14.01 30.41 14.06
N PHE A 199 13.75 29.17 13.61
CA PHE A 199 12.53 28.86 12.85
C PHE A 199 11.27 29.09 13.69
N GLY A 200 11.25 28.67 14.97
CA GLY A 200 10.14 28.91 15.88
C GLY A 200 9.88 30.39 16.16
N LYS A 201 10.96 31.18 16.38
CA LYS A 201 10.86 32.63 16.59
C LYS A 201 10.29 33.35 15.36
N ALA A 202 10.70 32.94 14.14
CA ALA A 202 10.15 33.51 12.90
C ALA A 202 8.63 33.26 12.76
N LEU A 203 8.09 32.19 13.35
CA LEU A 203 6.64 31.95 13.39
C LEU A 203 5.90 32.83 14.38
N LEU A 204 6.58 33.47 15.31
CA LEU A 204 6.00 34.44 16.24
C LEU A 204 6.18 35.89 15.79
N ASP A 205 6.82 36.11 14.64
CA ASP A 205 7.00 37.44 14.05
C ASP A 205 5.67 37.92 13.45
N THR A 206 5.14 39.02 14.02
CA THR A 206 3.89 39.63 13.59
C THR A 206 3.93 40.17 12.17
N ALA A 207 5.13 40.61 11.69
CA ALA A 207 5.30 41.04 10.30
C ALA A 207 5.17 39.86 9.33
N VAL A 208 5.72 38.70 9.68
CA VAL A 208 5.51 37.44 8.95
C VAL A 208 4.03 37.08 8.90
N HIS A 209 3.36 37.14 10.06
CA HIS A 209 1.93 36.80 10.15
C HIS A 209 1.05 37.75 9.34
N SER A 210 1.27 39.07 9.42
CA SER A 210 0.49 40.05 8.67
C SER A 210 0.58 39.82 7.17
N THR A 211 1.76 39.47 6.68
CA THR A 211 1.99 39.17 5.26
C THR A 211 1.19 37.94 4.80
N TYR A 212 1.16 36.88 5.61
CA TYR A 212 0.47 35.64 5.22
C TYR A 212 -1.03 35.64 5.53
N ASN A 213 -1.48 36.37 6.55
CA ASN A 213 -2.90 36.62 6.80
C ASN A 213 -3.54 37.49 5.71
N ALA A 214 -2.81 38.47 5.19
CA ALA A 214 -3.27 39.31 4.08
C ALA A 214 -3.50 38.50 2.78
N PHE A 215 -2.83 37.37 2.61
CA PHE A 215 -3.01 36.44 1.50
C PHE A 215 -4.03 35.31 1.80
N GLY A 216 -5.02 35.54 2.64
CA GLY A 216 -6.04 34.55 2.97
C GLY A 216 -5.60 33.50 4.00
N GLY A 217 -4.64 33.83 4.87
CA GLY A 217 -4.21 32.97 5.97
C GLY A 217 -3.41 31.73 5.56
N ASN A 218 -2.84 31.73 4.36
CA ASN A 218 -2.14 30.57 3.83
C ASN A 218 -0.67 30.49 4.28
N ILE A 219 -0.45 30.12 5.55
CA ILE A 219 0.89 29.90 6.12
C ILE A 219 1.71 28.85 5.36
N SER A 220 1.05 27.96 4.61
CA SER A 220 1.74 26.97 3.79
C SER A 220 2.60 27.60 2.70
N LYS A 221 2.27 28.81 2.24
CA LYS A 221 3.10 29.60 1.34
C LYS A 221 4.41 30.09 2.00
N TYR A 222 4.39 30.39 3.30
CA TYR A 222 5.59 30.70 4.07
C TYR A 222 6.45 29.47 4.27
N PHE A 223 5.85 28.35 4.62
CA PHE A 223 6.58 27.10 4.84
C PHE A 223 7.25 26.59 3.56
N ARG A 224 6.57 26.75 2.40
CA ARG A 224 6.99 26.27 1.07
C ARG A 224 7.15 24.76 0.96
N GLY A 225 7.30 24.05 2.04
CA GLY A 225 7.42 22.62 2.15
C GLY A 225 8.66 22.15 2.92
N PHE A 226 8.61 20.88 3.28
CA PHE A 226 9.64 20.20 4.07
C PHE A 226 9.90 18.80 3.52
N GLU A 227 11.11 18.31 3.72
CA GLU A 227 11.53 16.93 3.49
C GLU A 227 11.85 16.29 4.83
N ILE A 228 11.29 15.11 5.07
CA ILE A 228 11.64 14.24 6.20
C ILE A 228 12.32 13.02 5.60
N ARG A 229 13.56 12.76 6.03
CA ARG A 229 14.36 11.65 5.48
C ARG A 229 15.20 10.97 6.54
N SER A 230 15.56 9.71 6.27
CA SER A 230 16.56 8.99 7.04
C SER A 230 17.96 9.51 6.69
N GLU A 231 18.81 9.66 7.71
CA GLU A 231 20.21 10.06 7.57
C GLU A 231 21.16 8.86 7.63
N GLN A 232 20.63 7.65 7.79
CA GLN A 232 21.41 6.42 7.82
C GLN A 232 20.67 5.27 7.12
N THR A 233 21.42 4.28 6.64
CA THR A 233 20.85 3.03 6.11
C THR A 233 20.66 2.04 7.24
N THR A 234 19.48 1.43 7.32
CA THR A 234 19.08 0.45 8.34
C THR A 234 18.42 -0.75 7.67
N ASN A 235 17.79 -1.62 8.47
CA ASN A 235 17.03 -2.77 7.99
C ASN A 235 15.51 -2.58 8.20
N ALA A 236 15.04 -1.33 8.35
CA ALA A 236 13.63 -1.06 8.60
C ALA A 236 13.13 0.17 7.85
N LEU A 237 11.84 0.17 7.56
CA LEU A 237 11.03 1.31 7.14
C LEU A 237 9.98 1.56 8.22
N LEU A 238 9.92 2.78 8.71
CA LEU A 238 8.87 3.24 9.62
C LEU A 238 7.71 3.77 8.78
N SER A 239 6.49 3.64 9.26
CA SER A 239 5.34 4.27 8.62
C SER A 239 4.63 5.22 9.58
N PHE A 240 4.18 6.36 9.05
CA PHE A 240 3.57 7.43 9.83
C PHE A 240 2.16 7.75 9.35
N ASN A 241 1.28 8.08 10.31
CA ASN A 241 -0.04 8.61 10.06
C ASN A 241 -0.04 10.12 10.28
N VAL A 242 0.16 10.87 9.21
CA VAL A 242 0.18 12.34 9.27
C VAL A 242 -1.22 12.96 9.35
N SER A 243 -2.27 12.18 9.09
CA SER A 243 -3.67 12.60 9.27
C SER A 243 -4.15 12.45 10.71
N ASP A 244 -3.33 11.87 11.61
CA ASP A 244 -3.64 11.79 13.03
C ASP A 244 -3.69 13.19 13.63
N ASP A 245 -4.68 13.43 14.50
CA ASP A 245 -4.90 14.74 15.13
C ASP A 245 -3.72 15.23 15.97
N SER A 246 -2.84 14.33 16.39
CA SER A 246 -1.62 14.65 17.14
C SER A 246 -0.40 14.92 16.24
N SER A 247 -0.49 14.67 14.92
CA SER A 247 0.63 14.87 14.00
C SER A 247 0.73 16.31 13.52
N GLY A 248 1.93 16.89 13.56
CA GLY A 248 2.17 18.26 13.10
C GLY A 248 3.34 18.93 13.79
N ILE A 249 3.45 20.24 13.56
CA ILE A 249 4.42 21.10 14.25
C ILE A 249 3.72 21.79 15.39
N TYR A 250 4.20 21.58 16.60
CA TYR A 250 3.73 22.24 17.83
C TYR A 250 4.65 23.42 18.16
N LEU A 251 4.04 24.60 18.31
CA LEU A 251 4.68 25.83 18.76
C LEU A 251 4.15 26.14 20.16
N TYR A 252 5.06 26.23 21.12
CA TYR A 252 4.76 26.63 22.51
C TYR A 252 5.36 28.00 22.77
N TYR A 253 4.58 28.92 23.31
CA TYR A 253 4.98 30.29 23.52
C TYR A 253 4.20 30.94 24.64
N HIS A 254 4.61 32.14 25.07
CA HIS A 254 3.89 32.96 26.02
C HIS A 254 4.02 34.45 25.64
N LYS A 255 3.18 35.31 26.21
CA LYS A 255 3.36 36.76 26.12
C LYS A 255 4.46 37.20 27.05
N GLN A 256 5.30 38.14 26.62
CA GLN A 256 6.37 38.67 27.46
C GLN A 256 5.77 39.26 28.75
N GLY A 257 6.28 38.85 29.91
CA GLY A 257 5.79 39.21 31.23
C GLY A 257 4.60 38.42 31.75
N ASP A 258 4.06 37.48 30.95
CA ASP A 258 3.01 36.55 31.38
C ASP A 258 3.57 35.14 31.61
N THR A 259 2.99 34.41 32.55
CA THR A 259 3.35 33.01 32.86
C THR A 259 2.45 32.01 32.14
N ALA A 260 1.33 32.47 31.57
CA ALA A 260 0.38 31.63 30.83
C ALA A 260 0.98 31.06 29.56
N LYS A 261 1.04 29.72 29.49
CA LYS A 261 1.56 29.00 28.31
C LYS A 261 0.49 28.89 27.24
N LEU A 262 0.86 29.23 26.02
CA LEU A 262 0.04 29.12 24.83
C LEU A 262 0.65 28.05 23.91
N SER A 263 -0.18 27.42 23.10
CA SER A 263 0.30 26.47 22.10
C SER A 263 -0.47 26.58 20.79
N LYS A 264 0.22 26.28 19.69
CA LYS A 264 -0.37 26.19 18.36
C LYS A 264 0.13 24.94 17.64
N LEU A 265 -0.80 24.19 17.08
CA LEU A 265 -0.52 23.07 16.21
C LEU A 265 -0.68 23.51 14.74
N PHE A 266 0.36 23.31 13.95
CA PHE A 266 0.33 23.36 12.48
C PHE A 266 0.20 21.95 11.97
N ARG A 267 -0.89 21.63 11.28
CA ARG A 267 -1.20 20.29 10.78
C ARG A 267 -0.60 20.06 9.40
N PHE A 268 -0.32 18.81 9.09
CA PHE A 268 0.01 18.39 7.72
C PHE A 268 -1.12 18.75 6.76
N THR A 269 -0.77 19.21 5.57
CA THR A 269 -1.73 19.51 4.50
C THR A 269 -1.94 18.33 3.56
N THR A 270 -2.93 18.44 2.69
CA THR A 270 -3.19 17.47 1.61
C THR A 270 -2.06 17.37 0.59
N THR A 271 -1.10 18.30 0.58
CA THR A 271 0.08 18.25 -0.29
C THR A 271 1.19 17.32 0.24
N THR A 272 0.92 16.55 1.32
CA THR A 272 1.86 15.57 1.84
C THR A 272 1.87 14.32 0.94
N TYR A 273 3.07 13.86 0.54
CA TYR A 273 3.22 12.68 -0.29
C TYR A 273 4.52 11.93 -0.02
N PRO A 274 4.58 10.60 -0.33
CA PRO A 274 5.80 9.81 -0.23
C PRO A 274 6.66 9.95 -1.49
N TYR A 275 7.98 9.97 -1.28
CA TYR A 275 8.99 9.76 -2.31
C TYR A 275 9.65 8.40 -2.12
N PHE A 276 9.84 7.66 -3.21
CA PHE A 276 10.53 6.37 -3.21
C PHE A 276 11.66 6.37 -4.23
N ASN A 277 12.78 5.76 -3.84
CA ASN A 277 13.86 5.44 -4.74
C ASN A 277 14.41 4.06 -4.41
N HIS A 278 14.43 3.18 -5.41
CA HIS A 278 14.92 1.81 -5.29
C HIS A 278 16.24 1.65 -6.04
N ASN A 279 17.29 1.29 -5.31
CA ASN A 279 18.58 0.92 -5.90
C ASN A 279 18.72 -0.59 -5.90
N TYR A 280 18.27 -1.23 -6.96
CA TYR A 280 18.34 -2.67 -7.16
C TYR A 280 19.74 -3.18 -7.50
N ALA A 281 20.68 -2.32 -7.90
CA ALA A 281 22.02 -2.70 -8.34
C ALA A 281 22.82 -3.45 -7.28
N VAL A 282 22.52 -3.21 -6.01
CA VAL A 282 23.19 -3.86 -4.86
C VAL A 282 22.43 -5.06 -4.30
N GLY A 283 21.29 -5.41 -4.88
CA GLY A 283 20.47 -6.58 -4.53
C GLY A 283 20.59 -7.71 -5.54
N SER A 284 20.27 -8.93 -5.12
CA SER A 284 20.30 -10.09 -6.01
C SER A 284 19.29 -10.04 -7.15
N ILE A 285 18.22 -9.26 -7.00
CA ILE A 285 17.19 -8.97 -8.02
C ILE A 285 17.80 -8.36 -9.30
N ASN A 286 18.92 -7.66 -9.20
CA ASN A 286 19.58 -7.01 -10.34
C ASN A 286 19.82 -7.95 -11.54
N LYS A 287 20.02 -9.25 -11.28
CA LYS A 287 20.18 -10.27 -12.33
C LYS A 287 18.96 -10.40 -13.25
N PHE A 288 17.78 -10.02 -12.77
CA PHE A 288 16.49 -10.19 -13.44
C PHE A 288 16.04 -8.95 -14.20
N PHE A 289 16.55 -7.76 -13.85
CA PHE A 289 16.23 -6.51 -14.56
C PHE A 289 17.07 -6.26 -15.82
N ASN A 290 18.24 -6.86 -15.96
CA ASN A 290 19.21 -6.55 -17.01
C ASN A 290 18.91 -7.26 -18.36
N GLY A 291 17.68 -7.12 -18.87
CA GLY A 291 17.36 -7.39 -20.29
C GLY A 291 17.49 -8.84 -20.77
N LYS A 292 17.63 -9.80 -19.90
CA LYS A 292 17.61 -11.23 -20.26
C LYS A 292 16.16 -11.70 -20.35
N LYS A 293 15.43 -11.20 -21.35
CA LYS A 293 14.14 -11.79 -21.73
C LYS A 293 14.38 -13.23 -22.13
N THR A 294 13.97 -14.15 -21.30
CA THR A 294 13.91 -15.54 -21.70
C THR A 294 12.55 -15.80 -22.32
N ALA A 295 12.51 -16.43 -23.51
CA ALA A 295 11.29 -16.66 -24.29
C ALA A 295 10.15 -17.41 -23.56
N SER A 296 10.35 -17.86 -22.35
CA SER A 296 9.42 -18.65 -21.55
C SER A 296 9.32 -18.21 -20.08
N GLY A 297 9.71 -16.96 -19.74
CA GLY A 297 9.66 -16.43 -18.39
C GLY A 297 10.85 -16.84 -17.52
N ASP A 298 10.88 -16.33 -16.29
CA ASP A 298 11.96 -16.56 -15.33
C ASP A 298 11.63 -17.67 -14.33
N SER A 299 12.66 -18.22 -13.67
CA SER A 299 12.51 -19.17 -12.58
C SER A 299 12.05 -18.53 -11.27
N LEU A 300 12.29 -17.20 -11.11
CA LEU A 300 11.86 -16.39 -9.98
C LEU A 300 11.19 -15.12 -10.47
N MET A 301 10.25 -14.63 -9.68
CA MET A 301 9.53 -13.37 -9.87
C MET A 301 9.62 -12.53 -8.60
N PHE A 302 9.74 -11.22 -8.73
CA PHE A 302 9.95 -10.31 -7.61
C PHE A 302 8.86 -9.24 -7.60
N VAL A 303 8.23 -9.06 -6.44
CA VAL A 303 7.23 -7.99 -6.24
C VAL A 303 7.55 -7.22 -4.99
N GLN A 304 7.54 -5.89 -5.11
CA GLN A 304 7.80 -4.97 -4.02
C GLN A 304 6.76 -3.84 -4.03
N GLY A 305 6.26 -3.48 -2.86
CA GLY A 305 5.44 -2.29 -2.67
C GLY A 305 6.19 -0.98 -2.93
N MET A 306 5.60 0.14 -2.58
CA MET A 306 6.23 1.47 -2.71
C MET A 306 6.66 1.80 -4.16
N ALA A 307 5.83 1.48 -5.15
CA ALA A 307 6.17 1.63 -6.57
C ALA A 307 7.45 0.86 -7.01
N GLY A 308 7.79 -0.19 -6.28
CA GLY A 308 8.91 -1.07 -6.61
C GLY A 308 8.56 -2.12 -7.67
N ALA A 309 9.42 -3.13 -7.78
CA ALA A 309 9.30 -4.20 -8.77
C ALA A 309 7.89 -4.82 -8.79
N ASN A 310 7.40 -5.10 -9.97
CA ASN A 310 6.16 -5.84 -10.23
C ASN A 310 6.39 -6.95 -11.27
N VAL A 311 5.37 -7.77 -11.51
CA VAL A 311 5.45 -8.85 -12.50
C VAL A 311 4.43 -8.59 -13.60
N LYS A 312 4.91 -8.62 -14.83
CA LYS A 312 4.12 -8.64 -16.06
C LYS A 312 3.90 -10.07 -16.49
N PHE A 313 2.64 -10.46 -16.70
CA PHE A 313 2.23 -11.72 -17.32
C PHE A 313 1.76 -11.48 -18.74
N GLU A 314 2.14 -12.38 -19.65
CA GLU A 314 1.63 -12.41 -21.02
C GLU A 314 1.06 -13.79 -21.34
N PHE A 315 -0.01 -13.79 -22.15
CA PHE A 315 -0.70 -14.99 -22.64
C PHE A 315 -0.57 -15.07 -24.17
N PRO A 316 0.61 -15.46 -24.70
CA PRO A 316 0.94 -15.22 -26.10
C PRO A 316 0.02 -15.95 -27.09
N ASP A 317 -0.33 -17.18 -26.85
CA ASP A 317 -1.07 -18.02 -27.81
C ASP A 317 -2.47 -18.43 -27.30
N LEU A 318 -3.09 -17.64 -26.44
CA LEU A 318 -4.34 -17.97 -25.76
C LEU A 318 -5.43 -18.46 -26.71
N LYS A 319 -5.71 -17.69 -27.76
CA LYS A 319 -6.75 -18.02 -28.75
C LYS A 319 -6.43 -19.29 -29.55
N LYS A 320 -5.17 -19.52 -29.86
CA LYS A 320 -4.70 -20.72 -30.57
C LYS A 320 -4.85 -21.97 -29.70
N GLN A 321 -4.56 -21.84 -28.40
CA GLN A 321 -4.58 -22.94 -27.45
C GLN A 321 -5.97 -23.31 -26.98
N LEU A 322 -6.85 -22.32 -26.77
CA LEU A 322 -8.17 -22.52 -26.20
C LEU A 322 -9.32 -22.51 -27.24
N GLY A 323 -9.14 -21.82 -28.37
CA GLY A 323 -10.12 -21.75 -29.47
C GLY A 323 -11.41 -21.08 -29.07
N THR A 324 -12.55 -21.78 -29.21
CA THR A 324 -13.90 -21.32 -28.90
C THR A 324 -14.42 -21.84 -27.54
N ALA A 325 -13.54 -22.36 -26.70
CA ALA A 325 -13.92 -22.91 -25.41
C ALA A 325 -14.59 -21.88 -24.49
N ALA A 326 -15.50 -22.36 -23.64
CA ALA A 326 -16.06 -21.57 -22.54
C ALA A 326 -15.18 -21.75 -21.30
N VAL A 327 -14.76 -20.64 -20.70
CA VAL A 327 -13.99 -20.64 -19.45
C VAL A 327 -14.97 -20.75 -18.27
N ASN A 328 -14.91 -21.85 -17.54
CA ASN A 328 -15.74 -22.09 -16.36
C ASN A 328 -15.07 -21.53 -15.10
N ARG A 329 -13.75 -21.76 -14.95
CA ARG A 329 -12.91 -21.18 -13.89
C ARG A 329 -11.47 -21.06 -14.37
N ALA A 330 -10.82 -19.96 -14.04
CA ALA A 330 -9.41 -19.74 -14.33
C ALA A 330 -8.75 -19.06 -13.14
N GLU A 331 -7.73 -19.70 -12.56
CA GLU A 331 -7.01 -19.18 -11.40
C GLU A 331 -5.51 -19.14 -11.68
N LEU A 332 -4.92 -17.95 -11.63
CA LEU A 332 -3.48 -17.79 -11.58
C LEU A 332 -2.98 -18.14 -10.18
N GLU A 333 -2.05 -19.09 -10.10
CA GLU A 333 -1.45 -19.57 -8.86
C GLU A 333 0.03 -19.23 -8.82
N PHE A 334 0.47 -18.67 -7.67
CA PHE A 334 1.86 -18.31 -7.40
C PHE A 334 2.28 -18.86 -6.05
N THR A 335 3.46 -19.46 -5.97
CA THR A 335 4.03 -19.98 -4.73
C THR A 335 5.17 -19.08 -4.25
N VAL A 336 5.17 -18.75 -2.96
CA VAL A 336 6.24 -17.97 -2.34
C VAL A 336 7.51 -18.79 -2.27
N LEU A 337 8.65 -18.19 -2.62
CA LEU A 337 9.96 -18.76 -2.35
C LEU A 337 10.17 -18.73 -0.83
N GLU A 338 10.19 -19.91 -0.22
CA GLU A 338 10.46 -20.05 1.21
C GLU A 338 11.97 -20.00 1.46
N ASP A 339 12.40 -19.00 2.21
CA ASP A 339 13.74 -18.88 2.74
C ASP A 339 13.66 -18.73 4.26
N SER A 340 14.16 -19.71 4.99
CA SER A 340 14.16 -19.71 6.46
C SER A 340 14.99 -18.58 7.06
N THR A 341 15.86 -17.95 6.28
CA THR A 341 16.68 -16.80 6.67
C THR A 341 15.99 -15.47 6.39
N ASP A 342 14.88 -15.48 5.63
CA ASP A 342 14.14 -14.28 5.28
C ASP A 342 13.29 -13.79 6.45
N LYS A 343 13.71 -12.65 7.01
CA LYS A 343 13.04 -11.99 8.14
C LYS A 343 11.83 -11.15 7.72
N TYR A 344 11.63 -10.96 6.42
CA TYR A 344 10.63 -10.05 5.91
C TYR A 344 9.32 -10.75 5.61
N LEU A 345 8.23 -10.19 6.13
CA LEU A 345 6.89 -10.69 5.86
C LEU A 345 6.53 -10.48 4.39
N PRO A 346 5.93 -11.48 3.72
CA PRO A 346 5.48 -11.34 2.34
C PRO A 346 4.30 -10.37 2.23
N ILE A 347 4.01 -9.96 1.01
CA ILE A 347 2.84 -9.16 0.65
C ILE A 347 1.57 -9.91 1.07
N GLU A 348 0.59 -9.20 1.66
CA GLU A 348 -0.64 -9.83 2.15
C GLU A 348 -1.60 -10.22 1.03
N ARG A 349 -1.72 -9.37 0.02
CA ARG A 349 -2.63 -9.58 -1.11
C ARG A 349 -2.04 -9.03 -2.41
N PHE A 350 -2.36 -9.70 -3.50
CA PHE A 350 -2.10 -9.21 -4.85
C PHE A 350 -3.38 -8.80 -5.56
N ILE A 351 -3.22 -7.82 -6.44
CA ILE A 351 -4.22 -7.47 -7.43
C ILE A 351 -3.61 -7.61 -8.83
N LEU A 352 -4.45 -7.99 -9.78
CA LEU A 352 -4.11 -8.02 -11.20
C LEU A 352 -4.75 -6.83 -11.90
N THR A 353 -3.95 -6.17 -12.74
CA THR A 353 -4.41 -5.05 -13.56
C THR A 353 -4.02 -5.24 -15.01
N THR A 354 -4.73 -4.57 -15.89
CA THR A 354 -4.39 -4.46 -17.31
C THR A 354 -3.23 -3.50 -17.53
N ALA A 355 -2.72 -3.41 -18.75
CA ALA A 355 -1.69 -2.44 -19.14
C ALA A 355 -2.11 -0.98 -18.92
N THR A 356 -3.40 -0.68 -18.91
CA THR A 356 -3.92 0.66 -18.60
C THR A 356 -4.04 0.94 -17.10
N GLY A 357 -3.70 -0.04 -16.24
CA GLY A 357 -3.83 0.05 -14.80
C GLY A 357 -5.25 -0.19 -14.27
N ALA A 358 -6.22 -0.53 -15.13
CA ALA A 358 -7.55 -0.93 -14.69
C ALA A 358 -7.49 -2.34 -14.05
N PRO A 359 -8.26 -2.60 -12.98
CA PRO A 359 -8.39 -3.96 -12.43
C PRO A 359 -8.90 -4.94 -13.48
N VAL A 360 -8.56 -6.23 -13.34
CA VAL A 360 -9.18 -7.30 -14.13
C VAL A 360 -10.70 -7.33 -13.93
N ASN A 361 -11.45 -7.86 -14.90
CA ASN A 361 -12.92 -7.84 -14.87
C ASN A 361 -13.49 -8.54 -13.63
N ASP A 362 -12.82 -9.59 -13.16
CA ASP A 362 -13.19 -10.33 -11.94
C ASP A 362 -13.07 -9.48 -10.65
N LEU A 363 -12.39 -8.33 -10.70
CA LEU A 363 -12.16 -7.42 -9.57
C LEU A 363 -12.87 -6.05 -9.71
N GLN A 364 -13.56 -5.78 -10.81
CA GLN A 364 -14.10 -4.44 -11.11
C GLN A 364 -15.23 -3.96 -10.19
N ARG A 365 -15.93 -4.86 -9.50
CA ARG A 365 -17.12 -4.52 -8.69
C ARG A 365 -16.81 -3.95 -7.31
N ASN A 366 -15.55 -3.92 -6.89
CA ASN A 366 -15.05 -3.30 -5.65
C ASN A 366 -15.91 -3.56 -4.40
N SER A 367 -16.33 -4.80 -4.17
CA SER A 367 -17.04 -5.22 -2.98
C SER A 367 -16.30 -6.34 -2.24
N SER A 368 -16.60 -6.53 -0.97
CA SER A 368 -15.97 -7.58 -0.17
C SER A 368 -16.25 -9.00 -0.71
N SER A 369 -17.44 -9.25 -1.28
CA SER A 369 -17.77 -10.51 -1.93
C SER A 369 -16.94 -10.74 -3.19
N VAL A 370 -16.76 -9.72 -4.03
CA VAL A 370 -15.93 -9.78 -5.23
C VAL A 370 -14.46 -10.05 -4.89
N LEU A 371 -13.94 -9.41 -3.83
CA LEU A 371 -12.58 -9.70 -3.35
C LEU A 371 -12.43 -11.14 -2.84
N ALA A 372 -13.44 -11.68 -2.16
CA ALA A 372 -13.42 -13.07 -1.70
C ALA A 372 -13.42 -14.07 -2.86
N GLU A 373 -14.19 -13.80 -3.93
CA GLU A 373 -14.22 -14.60 -5.15
C GLU A 373 -12.94 -14.46 -5.98
N TYR A 374 -12.39 -13.25 -6.05
CA TYR A 374 -11.12 -12.99 -6.74
C TYR A 374 -9.95 -13.66 -6.05
N GLY A 375 -9.90 -13.64 -4.73
CA GLY A 375 -8.81 -14.17 -3.92
C GLY A 375 -7.63 -13.20 -3.82
N GLY A 376 -6.46 -13.63 -4.29
CA GLY A 376 -5.21 -12.84 -4.28
C GLY A 376 -4.55 -12.73 -2.91
N THR A 377 -5.18 -13.18 -1.84
CA THR A 377 -4.63 -13.17 -0.47
C THR A 377 -3.72 -14.38 -0.26
N ILE A 378 -2.64 -14.19 0.49
CA ILE A 378 -1.71 -15.25 0.85
C ILE A 378 -2.41 -16.31 1.72
N VAL A 379 -2.24 -17.57 1.38
CA VAL A 379 -2.76 -18.72 2.13
C VAL A 379 -1.60 -19.68 2.43
N THR A 380 -1.55 -20.15 3.66
CA THR A 380 -0.59 -21.20 4.06
C THR A 380 -1.27 -22.55 3.93
N GLU A 381 -0.72 -23.43 3.09
CA GLU A 381 -1.17 -24.79 2.87
C GLU A 381 -0.35 -25.81 3.72
N ALA A 382 -0.72 -27.09 3.64
CA ALA A 382 0.02 -28.15 4.31
C ALA A 382 1.51 -28.12 3.93
N GLY A 383 2.39 -28.39 4.90
CA GLY A 383 3.84 -28.31 4.72
C GLY A 383 4.40 -26.88 4.72
N ASN A 384 3.65 -25.91 5.26
CA ASN A 384 4.00 -24.49 5.33
C ASN A 384 4.24 -23.82 3.95
N VAL A 385 3.70 -24.38 2.89
CA VAL A 385 3.78 -23.78 1.55
C VAL A 385 2.81 -22.60 1.47
N ARG A 386 3.32 -21.40 1.19
CA ARG A 386 2.52 -20.19 1.05
C ARG A 386 2.22 -19.91 -0.41
N ARG A 387 0.93 -19.66 -0.72
CA ARG A 387 0.47 -19.43 -2.09
C ARG A 387 -0.51 -18.27 -2.18
N TYR A 388 -0.61 -17.74 -3.39
CA TYR A 388 -1.65 -16.82 -3.83
C TYR A 388 -2.40 -17.44 -5.00
N LYS A 389 -3.73 -17.27 -5.01
CA LYS A 389 -4.61 -17.69 -6.12
C LYS A 389 -5.48 -16.52 -6.50
N CYS A 390 -5.41 -16.11 -7.76
CA CYS A 390 -6.19 -14.99 -8.30
C CYS A 390 -7.15 -15.51 -9.37
N ASN A 391 -8.44 -15.37 -9.15
CA ASN A 391 -9.47 -15.71 -10.13
C ASN A 391 -9.49 -14.65 -11.25
N ILE A 392 -9.34 -15.12 -12.50
CA ILE A 392 -9.39 -14.30 -13.72
C ILE A 392 -10.35 -14.87 -14.75
N SER A 393 -11.37 -15.62 -14.33
CA SER A 393 -12.24 -16.37 -15.23
C SER A 393 -12.94 -15.49 -16.26
N GLN A 394 -13.56 -14.40 -15.80
CA GLN A 394 -14.24 -13.46 -16.68
C GLN A 394 -13.24 -12.73 -17.59
N HIS A 395 -12.12 -12.28 -17.02
CA HIS A 395 -11.11 -11.55 -17.78
C HIS A 395 -10.46 -12.44 -18.85
N LEU A 396 -10.15 -13.70 -18.52
CA LEU A 396 -9.59 -14.67 -19.47
C LEU A 396 -10.58 -14.96 -20.62
N GLN A 397 -11.89 -15.07 -20.34
CA GLN A 397 -12.92 -15.21 -21.39
C GLN A 397 -12.97 -13.97 -22.30
N ASP A 398 -12.80 -12.78 -21.72
CA ASP A 398 -12.78 -11.54 -22.49
C ASP A 398 -11.51 -11.40 -23.35
N MET A 399 -10.35 -11.85 -22.84
CA MET A 399 -9.12 -11.99 -23.65
C MET A 399 -9.35 -12.91 -24.85
N LEU A 400 -9.99 -14.06 -24.63
CA LEU A 400 -10.27 -15.06 -25.66
C LEU A 400 -11.14 -14.49 -26.78
N TYR A 401 -12.13 -13.67 -26.42
CA TYR A 401 -13.02 -13.00 -27.38
C TYR A 401 -12.41 -11.71 -27.98
N GLY A 402 -11.19 -11.32 -27.57
CA GLY A 402 -10.54 -10.09 -28.04
C GLY A 402 -11.13 -8.81 -27.45
N ARG A 403 -11.90 -8.91 -26.35
CA ARG A 403 -12.47 -7.78 -25.62
C ARG A 403 -11.52 -7.22 -24.56
N ALA A 404 -10.49 -7.98 -24.17
CA ALA A 404 -9.46 -7.57 -23.24
C ALA A 404 -8.06 -7.89 -23.80
N GLY A 405 -7.06 -7.12 -23.37
CA GLY A 405 -5.65 -7.36 -23.72
C GLY A 405 -5.09 -8.57 -22.97
N THR A 406 -4.10 -9.24 -23.58
CA THR A 406 -3.48 -10.47 -23.06
C THR A 406 -2.30 -10.21 -22.11
N VAL A 407 -2.15 -8.99 -21.61
CA VAL A 407 -1.09 -8.58 -20.69
C VAL A 407 -1.72 -8.17 -19.36
N LEU A 408 -1.22 -8.76 -18.27
CA LEU A 408 -1.61 -8.44 -16.90
C LEU A 408 -0.39 -8.08 -16.06
N TYR A 409 -0.60 -7.20 -15.07
CA TYR A 409 0.39 -6.80 -14.09
C TYR A 409 -0.02 -7.26 -12.70
N LEU A 410 0.87 -7.94 -11.99
CA LEU A 410 0.70 -8.35 -10.61
C LEU A 410 1.23 -7.24 -9.70
N LEU A 411 0.34 -6.58 -9.01
CA LEU A 411 0.66 -5.45 -8.14
C LEU A 411 0.39 -5.81 -6.67
N PRO A 412 1.22 -5.30 -5.75
CA PRO A 412 1.01 -5.50 -4.32
C PRO A 412 -0.16 -4.64 -3.82
N ASP A 413 -0.86 -5.18 -2.83
CA ASP A 413 -1.92 -4.51 -2.09
C ASP A 413 -1.75 -4.75 -0.60
N ASN A 414 -2.24 -3.84 0.24
CA ASN A 414 -2.06 -3.91 1.69
C ASN A 414 -2.96 -4.96 2.39
N GLY A 415 -3.80 -5.66 1.64
CA GLY A 415 -4.71 -6.66 2.19
C GLY A 415 -5.88 -6.11 3.01
N ARG A 416 -6.01 -4.77 3.11
CA ARG A 416 -7.01 -4.11 3.95
C ARG A 416 -8.11 -3.49 3.11
N GLY A 417 -9.33 -3.56 3.66
CA GLY A 417 -10.52 -2.98 3.02
C GLY A 417 -11.00 -3.72 1.78
N ALA A 418 -12.17 -3.31 1.31
CA ALA A 418 -12.84 -3.87 0.15
C ALA A 418 -12.34 -3.29 -1.18
N ILE A 419 -11.71 -2.11 -1.15
CA ILE A 419 -11.15 -1.44 -2.32
C ILE A 419 -9.64 -1.68 -2.32
N PRO A 420 -9.07 -2.29 -3.38
CA PRO A 420 -7.64 -2.50 -3.48
C PRO A 420 -6.87 -1.17 -3.46
N ASN A 421 -5.87 -1.09 -2.59
CA ASN A 421 -4.94 0.02 -2.53
C ASN A 421 -3.62 -0.38 -3.20
N LYS A 422 -3.51 -0.11 -4.49
CA LYS A 422 -2.33 -0.41 -5.29
C LYS A 422 -1.11 0.25 -4.66
N GLN A 423 -0.02 -0.53 -4.48
CA GLN A 423 1.24 -0.06 -3.88
C GLN A 423 1.12 0.40 -2.41
N GLY A 424 -0.01 0.15 -1.75
CA GLY A 424 -0.28 0.57 -0.37
C GLY A 424 0.43 -0.25 0.71
N THR A 425 1.55 -0.90 0.39
CA THR A 425 2.33 -1.73 1.33
C THR A 425 3.83 -1.44 1.25
N THR A 426 4.52 -1.58 2.37
CA THR A 426 5.99 -1.56 2.47
C THR A 426 6.64 -2.92 2.20
N ARG A 427 5.84 -3.97 2.04
CA ARG A 427 6.28 -5.36 1.95
C ARG A 427 6.79 -5.72 0.57
N ARG A 428 7.54 -6.82 0.53
CA ARG A 428 8.05 -7.43 -0.71
C ARG A 428 7.93 -8.95 -0.64
N VAL A 429 8.03 -9.62 -1.79
CA VAL A 429 8.04 -11.07 -1.86
C VAL A 429 8.80 -11.55 -3.09
N VAL A 430 9.43 -12.73 -2.97
CA VAL A 430 9.95 -13.49 -4.09
C VAL A 430 9.01 -14.67 -4.33
N LEU A 431 8.62 -14.86 -5.57
CA LEU A 431 7.75 -15.96 -6.01
C LEU A 431 8.53 -16.88 -6.94
N TYR A 432 8.16 -18.15 -6.96
CA TYR A 432 8.60 -19.04 -8.03
C TYR A 432 7.97 -18.61 -9.36
N GLY A 433 8.78 -18.53 -10.39
CA GLY A 433 8.38 -18.12 -11.73
C GLY A 433 7.82 -19.25 -12.57
N THR A 434 7.44 -18.93 -13.80
CA THR A 434 6.80 -19.89 -14.73
C THR A 434 7.72 -21.05 -15.15
N LYS A 435 9.03 -20.90 -15.00
CA LYS A 435 10.04 -21.94 -15.32
C LYS A 435 10.50 -22.79 -14.13
N HIS A 436 9.99 -22.54 -12.95
CA HIS A 436 10.44 -23.30 -11.79
C HIS A 436 9.95 -24.76 -11.86
N SER A 437 10.85 -25.75 -11.66
CA SER A 437 10.54 -27.16 -11.90
C SER A 437 9.51 -27.75 -10.94
N LYS A 438 9.47 -27.31 -9.66
CA LYS A 438 8.61 -27.90 -8.63
C LYS A 438 7.34 -27.07 -8.40
N TYR A 439 7.44 -25.74 -8.42
CA TYR A 439 6.34 -24.81 -8.10
C TYR A 439 6.22 -23.72 -9.17
N PRO A 440 5.96 -24.09 -10.44
CA PRO A 440 5.81 -23.06 -11.47
C PRO A 440 4.60 -22.18 -11.17
N ALA A 441 4.71 -20.88 -11.48
CA ALA A 441 3.55 -20.04 -11.61
C ALA A 441 2.69 -20.56 -12.77
N LYS A 442 1.39 -20.79 -12.56
CA LYS A 442 0.54 -21.50 -13.51
C LYS A 442 -0.91 -20.99 -13.50
N LEU A 443 -1.63 -21.34 -14.55
CA LEU A 443 -3.07 -21.12 -14.68
C LEU A 443 -3.80 -22.45 -14.50
N ASN A 444 -4.54 -22.58 -13.41
CA ASN A 444 -5.48 -23.67 -13.21
C ASN A 444 -6.77 -23.37 -13.97
N LEU A 445 -7.05 -24.12 -15.05
CA LEU A 445 -8.13 -23.82 -15.98
C LEU A 445 -9.16 -24.96 -16.00
N TYR A 446 -10.42 -24.59 -15.71
CA TYR A 446 -11.59 -25.42 -15.96
C TYR A 446 -12.35 -24.84 -17.17
N TYR A 447 -12.58 -25.63 -18.18
CA TYR A 447 -13.19 -25.17 -19.44
C TYR A 447 -14.03 -26.24 -20.10
N THR A 448 -14.95 -25.81 -20.94
CA THR A 448 -15.79 -26.67 -21.75
C THR A 448 -15.50 -26.37 -23.23
N LYS A 449 -15.25 -27.41 -24.03
CA LYS A 449 -15.19 -27.28 -25.49
C LYS A 449 -16.55 -27.62 -26.07
N PRO A 450 -17.04 -26.81 -27.04
CA PRO A 450 -18.27 -27.14 -27.75
C PRO A 450 -18.13 -28.40 -28.59
#